data_41ce8c82bd73c5ace12b3e6b2204fc15
#
_entry.id   41ce8c82bd73c5ace12b3e6b2204fc15
#
_cell.length_a   1.000
_cell.length_b   1.000
_cell.length_c   1.000
_cell.angle_alpha   90.00
_cell.angle_beta   90.00
_cell.angle_gamma   90.00
#
_symmetry.space_group_name_H-M   'P 1'
#
loop_
_entity.id
_entity.type
_entity.pdbx_description
1 polymer ?
#
loop_
_entity_poly.entity_id
_entity_poly.type
_entity_poly.pdbx_seq_one_letter_code
_entity_poly.pdbx_strand_id
1 'polypeptide(L)'
;MPESNLTKKAIALSAKELTKEKPYDKISISDIADRCGIKRQTFYYHFQDKYELLVWIYFNELFAPNMEDISLENWDEKLGAILTQMQEEKKFYINTIKHAEDYIIQYMLEVAEQTFEEAIDKLDEKSHLKNEERGIFARFFAYGICGIIVEWAKGGMKMAPEKLADYMREMLEKCKQAVYILSLIHISEPT
;
A
#
# COMPACT_ATOMS: atom_id res chain seq x y z
N MET A 1 -24.43 7.59 -3.93
CA MET A 1 -25.12 8.69 -3.23
C MET A 1 -24.07 9.75 -2.89
N PRO A 2 -24.14 10.97 -3.48
CA PRO A 2 -23.07 11.98 -3.38
C PRO A 2 -22.80 12.48 -1.94
N GLU A 3 -23.86 12.67 -1.14
CA GLU A 3 -23.77 13.22 0.23
C GLU A 3 -23.01 12.31 1.21
N SER A 4 -23.20 10.98 1.11
CA SER A 4 -22.49 10.02 1.97
C SER A 4 -20.97 10.06 1.73
N ASN A 5 -20.52 10.25 0.49
CA ASN A 5 -19.10 10.31 0.16
C ASN A 5 -18.47 11.64 0.60
N LEU A 6 -19.21 12.74 0.54
CA LEU A 6 -18.76 14.05 1.03
C LEU A 6 -18.53 14.01 2.53
N THR A 7 -19.44 13.40 3.29
CA THR A 7 -19.30 13.24 4.75
C THR A 7 -18.09 12.36 5.09
N LYS A 8 -17.89 11.23 4.39
CA LYS A 8 -16.71 10.38 4.59
C LYS A 8 -15.40 11.15 4.37
N LYS A 9 -15.32 11.96 3.32
CA LYS A 9 -14.16 12.82 3.05
C LYS A 9 -13.92 13.87 4.15
N ALA A 10 -14.97 14.48 4.67
CA ALA A 10 -14.87 15.44 5.78
C ALA A 10 -14.35 14.79 7.07
N ILE A 11 -14.82 13.58 7.38
CA ILE A 11 -14.36 12.77 8.52
C ILE A 11 -12.88 12.40 8.31
N ALA A 12 -12.48 11.96 7.11
CA ALA A 12 -11.12 11.62 6.76
C ALA A 12 -10.17 12.83 6.91
N LEU A 13 -10.55 13.99 6.39
CA LEU A 13 -9.77 15.22 6.55
C LEU A 13 -9.57 15.58 8.03
N SER A 14 -10.62 15.47 8.84
CA SER A 14 -10.55 15.74 10.28
C SER A 14 -9.57 14.79 10.99
N ALA A 15 -9.59 13.51 10.65
CA ALA A 15 -8.65 12.53 11.19
C ALA A 15 -7.20 12.85 10.78
N LYS A 16 -6.97 13.20 9.50
CA LYS A 16 -5.64 13.60 8.98
C LYS A 16 -5.10 14.85 9.71
N GLU A 17 -5.93 15.87 9.94
CA GLU A 17 -5.54 17.06 10.71
C GLU A 17 -5.11 16.70 12.14
N LEU A 18 -5.85 15.82 12.81
CA LEU A 18 -5.51 15.37 14.17
C LEU A 18 -4.17 14.63 14.24
N THR A 19 -3.74 13.94 13.19
CA THR A 19 -2.42 13.30 13.16
C THR A 19 -1.25 14.28 13.17
N LYS A 20 -1.49 15.54 12.85
CA LYS A 20 -0.48 16.60 12.99
C LYS A 20 -0.23 17.01 14.43
N GLU A 21 -1.17 16.70 15.31
CA GLU A 21 -1.20 17.13 16.71
C GLU A 21 -0.85 16.01 17.69
N LYS A 22 -1.26 14.75 17.40
CA LYS A 22 -1.05 13.61 18.28
C LYS A 22 -0.94 12.27 17.54
N PRO A 23 -0.37 11.22 18.18
CA PRO A 23 -0.32 9.87 17.64
C PRO A 23 -1.73 9.31 17.32
N TYR A 24 -1.82 8.53 16.22
CA TYR A 24 -3.12 8.00 15.74
C TYR A 24 -3.80 7.08 16.76
N ASP A 25 -3.05 6.27 17.49
CA ASP A 25 -3.56 5.41 18.55
C ASP A 25 -4.23 6.23 19.69
N LYS A 26 -3.81 7.48 19.91
CA LYS A 26 -4.37 8.41 20.90
C LYS A 26 -5.54 9.26 20.38
N ILE A 27 -5.84 9.20 19.07
CA ILE A 27 -7.01 9.86 18.50
C ILE A 27 -8.26 9.03 18.81
N SER A 28 -9.26 9.64 19.44
CA SER A 28 -10.56 9.03 19.69
C SER A 28 -11.58 9.39 18.60
N ILE A 29 -12.65 8.59 18.50
CA ILE A 29 -13.78 8.92 17.61
C ILE A 29 -14.44 10.24 18.02
N SER A 30 -14.44 10.58 19.33
CA SER A 30 -14.92 11.89 19.77
C SER A 30 -14.07 13.03 19.21
N ASP A 31 -12.73 12.91 19.26
CA ASP A 31 -11.84 13.93 18.68
C ASP A 31 -12.13 14.16 17.20
N ILE A 32 -12.35 13.07 16.43
CA ILE A 32 -12.64 13.15 15.01
C ILE A 32 -14.01 13.80 14.77
N ALA A 33 -15.05 13.37 15.51
CA ALA A 33 -16.40 13.89 15.37
C ALA A 33 -16.47 15.38 15.74
N ASP A 34 -15.84 15.78 16.85
CA ASP A 34 -15.78 17.17 17.32
C ASP A 34 -15.04 18.05 16.29
N ARG A 35 -13.90 17.59 15.76
CA ARG A 35 -13.16 18.28 14.72
C ARG A 35 -13.95 18.45 13.42
N CYS A 36 -14.73 17.43 13.05
CA CYS A 36 -15.58 17.41 11.85
C CYS A 36 -16.88 18.20 12.03
N GLY A 37 -17.24 18.58 13.24
CA GLY A 37 -18.52 19.24 13.58
C GLY A 37 -19.74 18.32 13.47
N ILE A 38 -19.57 17.02 13.69
CA ILE A 38 -20.64 16.01 13.62
C ILE A 38 -20.85 15.32 14.96
N LYS A 39 -21.99 14.65 15.12
CA LYS A 39 -22.23 13.79 16.29
C LYS A 39 -21.48 12.45 16.12
N ARG A 40 -21.04 11.85 17.24
CA ARG A 40 -20.44 10.49 17.23
C ARG A 40 -21.33 9.46 16.52
N GLN A 41 -22.64 9.56 16.63
CA GLN A 41 -23.57 8.67 15.96
C GLN A 41 -23.45 8.78 14.43
N THR A 42 -23.21 9.98 13.90
CA THR A 42 -22.97 10.21 12.47
C THR A 42 -21.67 9.55 12.02
N PHE A 43 -20.61 9.56 12.85
CA PHE A 43 -19.40 8.81 12.57
C PHE A 43 -19.70 7.31 12.41
N TYR A 44 -20.40 6.72 13.40
CA TYR A 44 -20.73 5.29 13.39
C TYR A 44 -21.69 4.87 12.26
N TYR A 45 -22.41 5.80 11.66
CA TYR A 45 -23.18 5.55 10.45
C TYR A 45 -22.28 5.28 9.23
N HIS A 46 -21.05 5.83 9.21
CA HIS A 46 -20.13 5.73 8.10
C HIS A 46 -19.00 4.74 8.29
N PHE A 47 -18.55 4.56 9.54
CA PHE A 47 -17.40 3.73 9.92
C PHE A 47 -17.64 3.03 11.25
N GLN A 48 -17.30 1.75 11.37
CA GLN A 48 -17.43 0.99 12.62
C GLN A 48 -16.46 1.52 13.68
N ASP A 49 -15.25 1.86 13.26
CA ASP A 49 -14.22 2.41 14.13
C ASP A 49 -13.23 3.31 13.34
N LYS A 50 -12.23 3.84 14.04
CA LYS A 50 -11.22 4.70 13.43
C LYS A 50 -10.24 3.95 12.52
N TYR A 51 -10.11 2.64 12.65
CA TYR A 51 -9.21 1.84 11.81
C TYR A 51 -9.88 1.51 10.47
N GLU A 52 -11.19 1.27 10.45
CA GLU A 52 -11.94 1.21 9.20
C GLU A 52 -11.87 2.54 8.44
N LEU A 53 -12.00 3.67 9.14
CA LEU A 53 -11.76 4.99 8.53
C LEU A 53 -10.34 5.08 7.95
N LEU A 54 -9.33 4.61 8.68
CA LEU A 54 -7.95 4.66 8.22
C LEU A 54 -7.73 3.84 6.96
N VAL A 55 -8.23 2.60 6.92
CA VAL A 55 -8.21 1.75 5.72
C VAL A 55 -8.94 2.43 4.55
N TRP A 56 -10.09 3.05 4.82
CA TRP A 56 -10.84 3.80 3.81
C TRP A 56 -10.03 4.96 3.22
N ILE A 57 -9.26 5.69 4.04
CA ILE A 57 -8.37 6.78 3.59
C ILE A 57 -7.29 6.20 2.67
N TYR A 58 -6.58 5.17 3.11
CA TYR A 58 -5.54 4.53 2.31
C TYR A 58 -6.08 4.00 0.98
N PHE A 59 -7.25 3.34 1.00
CA PHE A 59 -7.87 2.86 -0.23
C PHE A 59 -8.25 4.00 -1.17
N ASN A 60 -9.07 4.95 -0.71
CA ASN A 60 -9.70 5.94 -1.60
C ASN A 60 -8.76 7.09 -2.00
N GLU A 61 -7.78 7.40 -1.17
CA GLU A 61 -6.90 8.53 -1.43
C GLU A 61 -5.53 8.10 -1.95
N LEU A 62 -5.02 6.92 -1.57
CA LEU A 62 -3.69 6.47 -1.96
C LEU A 62 -3.73 5.37 -3.04
N PHE A 63 -4.44 4.26 -2.78
CA PHE A 63 -4.37 3.10 -3.67
C PHE A 63 -5.30 3.22 -4.88
N ALA A 64 -6.60 3.44 -4.70
CA ALA A 64 -7.56 3.43 -5.80
C ALA A 64 -7.18 4.38 -6.96
N PRO A 65 -6.73 5.62 -6.72
CA PRO A 65 -6.33 6.50 -7.82
C PRO A 65 -5.06 6.05 -8.56
N ASN A 66 -4.17 5.32 -7.88
CA ASN A 66 -2.86 4.94 -8.40
C ASN A 66 -2.79 3.49 -8.90
N MET A 67 -3.77 2.66 -8.55
CA MET A 67 -3.82 1.24 -8.95
C MET A 67 -4.72 0.98 -10.15
N GLU A 68 -5.51 1.96 -10.57
CA GLU A 68 -6.30 1.87 -11.79
C GLU A 68 -5.36 1.67 -13.00
N ASP A 69 -5.67 0.66 -13.83
CA ASP A 69 -4.86 0.28 -15.01
C ASP A 69 -3.41 -0.13 -14.71
N ILE A 70 -3.11 -0.60 -13.49
CA ILE A 70 -1.77 -1.10 -13.18
C ILE A 70 -1.42 -2.33 -14.05
N SER A 71 -0.23 -2.32 -14.59
CA SER A 71 0.29 -3.37 -15.46
C SER A 71 1.78 -3.61 -15.21
N LEU A 72 2.33 -4.65 -15.85
CA LEU A 72 3.76 -4.95 -15.79
C LEU A 72 4.64 -3.88 -16.44
N GLU A 73 4.06 -3.06 -17.31
CA GLU A 73 4.76 -1.99 -18.03
C GLU A 73 4.79 -0.67 -17.26
N ASN A 74 3.84 -0.44 -16.31
CA ASN A 74 3.68 0.85 -15.63
C ASN A 74 3.68 0.79 -14.10
N TRP A 75 3.90 -0.39 -13.52
CA TRP A 75 3.82 -0.57 -12.06
C TRP A 75 4.81 0.32 -11.27
N ASP A 76 5.99 0.57 -11.81
CA ASP A 76 7.02 1.41 -11.21
C ASP A 76 6.63 2.89 -11.23
N GLU A 77 6.02 3.37 -12.29
CA GLU A 77 5.41 4.71 -12.36
C GLU A 77 4.28 4.86 -11.33
N LYS A 78 3.38 3.88 -11.26
CA LYS A 78 2.28 3.84 -10.29
C LYS A 78 2.79 3.80 -8.85
N LEU A 79 3.79 2.98 -8.59
CA LEU A 79 4.46 2.95 -7.28
C LEU A 79 5.12 4.29 -6.95
N GLY A 80 5.80 4.90 -7.91
CA GLY A 80 6.38 6.25 -7.75
C GLY A 80 5.33 7.29 -7.38
N ALA A 81 4.15 7.25 -8.00
CA ALA A 81 3.03 8.14 -7.67
C ALA A 81 2.51 7.91 -6.24
N ILE A 82 2.37 6.65 -5.81
CA ILE A 82 2.01 6.30 -4.42
C ILE A 82 3.03 6.87 -3.43
N LEU A 83 4.32 6.64 -3.67
CA LEU A 83 5.39 7.12 -2.79
C LEU A 83 5.46 8.65 -2.74
N THR A 84 5.24 9.32 -3.86
CA THR A 84 5.19 10.79 -3.95
C THR A 84 4.05 11.34 -3.11
N GLN A 85 2.85 10.79 -3.25
CA GLN A 85 1.70 11.19 -2.46
C GLN A 85 1.92 10.93 -0.95
N MET A 86 2.53 9.81 -0.59
CA MET A 86 2.92 9.55 0.80
C MET A 86 3.90 10.61 1.33
N GLN A 87 4.84 11.07 0.51
CA GLN A 87 5.80 12.10 0.90
C GLN A 87 5.16 13.48 1.02
N GLU A 88 4.20 13.84 0.17
CA GLU A 88 3.45 15.09 0.24
C GLU A 88 2.68 15.21 1.55
N GLU A 89 2.09 14.12 2.00
CA GLU A 89 1.35 14.03 3.26
C GLU A 89 2.12 13.28 4.36
N LYS A 90 3.42 13.37 4.36
CA LYS A 90 4.32 12.53 5.17
C LYS A 90 4.01 12.52 6.66
N LYS A 91 3.49 13.62 7.23
CA LYS A 91 3.10 13.65 8.66
C LYS A 91 1.99 12.64 8.96
N PHE A 92 1.01 12.54 8.09
CA PHE A 92 -0.08 11.59 8.22
C PHE A 92 0.42 10.16 8.07
N TYR A 93 1.11 9.84 6.97
CA TYR A 93 1.56 8.48 6.70
C TYR A 93 2.61 7.98 7.70
N ILE A 94 3.58 8.82 8.11
CA ILE A 94 4.52 8.45 9.17
C ILE A 94 3.80 8.19 10.50
N ASN A 95 2.85 9.04 10.87
CA ASN A 95 2.10 8.90 12.12
C ASN A 95 1.31 7.59 12.13
N THR A 96 0.53 7.32 11.07
CA THR A 96 -0.33 6.13 11.00
C THR A 96 0.47 4.83 10.89
N ILE A 97 1.56 4.80 10.12
CA ILE A 97 2.47 3.65 10.03
C ILE A 97 3.13 3.36 11.37
N LYS A 98 3.48 4.39 12.16
CA LYS A 98 4.09 4.20 13.48
C LYS A 98 3.12 3.79 14.60
N HIS A 99 1.87 4.23 14.52
CA HIS A 99 0.92 4.13 15.62
C HIS A 99 -0.35 3.32 15.30
N ALA A 100 -0.46 2.77 14.09
CA ALA A 100 -1.52 1.87 13.64
C ALA A 100 -0.96 0.79 12.71
N GLU A 101 0.30 0.39 12.94
CA GLU A 101 1.12 -0.46 12.07
C GLU A 101 0.38 -1.74 11.65
N ASP A 102 -0.14 -2.50 12.61
CA ASP A 102 -0.76 -3.80 12.35
C ASP A 102 -1.90 -3.71 11.33
N TYR A 103 -2.76 -2.68 11.46
CA TYR A 103 -3.89 -2.48 10.55
C TYR A 103 -3.45 -2.06 9.15
N ILE A 104 -2.47 -1.16 9.08
CA ILE A 104 -2.02 -0.60 7.80
C ILE A 104 -1.15 -1.58 7.04
N ILE A 105 -0.24 -2.27 7.72
CA ILE A 105 0.61 -3.28 7.08
C ILE A 105 -0.24 -4.43 6.55
N GLN A 106 -1.20 -4.93 7.34
CA GLN A 106 -2.08 -5.99 6.87
C GLN A 106 -2.81 -5.56 5.60
N TYR A 107 -3.40 -4.37 5.59
CA TYR A 107 -4.10 -3.85 4.43
C TYR A 107 -3.18 -3.65 3.20
N MET A 108 -1.99 -3.08 3.39
CA MET A 108 -1.00 -2.91 2.33
C MET A 108 -0.56 -4.25 1.73
N LEU A 109 -0.36 -5.27 2.59
CA LEU A 109 -0.01 -6.61 2.16
C LEU A 109 -1.11 -7.26 1.34
N GLU A 110 -2.39 -7.15 1.76
CA GLU A 110 -3.54 -7.67 1.02
C GLU A 110 -3.61 -7.07 -0.40
N VAL A 111 -3.47 -5.74 -0.51
CA VAL A 111 -3.46 -5.05 -1.82
C VAL A 111 -2.27 -5.49 -2.67
N ALA A 112 -1.08 -5.55 -2.10
CA ALA A 112 0.13 -5.94 -2.82
C ALA A 112 0.10 -7.42 -3.24
N GLU A 113 -0.35 -8.33 -2.36
CA GLU A 113 -0.47 -9.77 -2.65
C GLU A 113 -1.41 -9.99 -3.83
N GLN A 114 -2.59 -9.39 -3.82
CA GLN A 114 -3.53 -9.48 -4.94
C GLN A 114 -2.92 -8.94 -6.25
N THR A 115 -2.23 -7.80 -6.18
CA THR A 115 -1.58 -7.20 -7.36
C THR A 115 -0.51 -8.13 -7.96
N PHE A 116 0.31 -8.77 -7.09
CA PHE A 116 1.32 -9.71 -7.54
C PHE A 116 0.73 -11.01 -8.06
N GLU A 117 -0.34 -11.53 -7.46
CA GLU A 117 -1.06 -12.71 -7.98
C GLU A 117 -1.56 -12.45 -9.41
N GLU A 118 -2.22 -11.31 -9.64
CA GLU A 118 -2.70 -10.92 -10.97
C GLU A 118 -1.54 -10.75 -11.98
N ALA A 119 -0.41 -10.20 -11.54
CA ALA A 119 0.78 -10.04 -12.39
C ALA A 119 1.42 -11.39 -12.73
N ILE A 120 1.52 -12.30 -11.76
CA ILE A 120 2.06 -13.65 -11.95
C ILE A 120 1.17 -14.44 -12.89
N ASP A 121 -0.16 -14.37 -12.76
CA ASP A 121 -1.10 -15.03 -13.63
C ASP A 121 -0.97 -14.58 -15.10
N LYS A 122 -0.75 -13.29 -15.34
CA LYS A 122 -0.49 -12.75 -16.68
C LYS A 122 0.86 -13.20 -17.26
N LEU A 123 1.87 -13.39 -16.40
CA LEU A 123 3.21 -13.87 -16.84
C LEU A 123 3.24 -15.37 -17.09
N ASP A 124 2.47 -16.15 -16.34
CA ASP A 124 2.45 -17.61 -16.38
C ASP A 124 1.28 -18.14 -17.24
N GLU A 125 1.12 -17.61 -18.45
CA GLU A 125 0.05 -18.02 -19.39
C GLU A 125 0.01 -19.54 -19.65
N LYS A 126 1.14 -20.25 -19.52
CA LYS A 126 1.25 -21.69 -19.73
C LYS A 126 1.05 -22.51 -18.46
N SER A 127 0.69 -21.88 -17.35
CA SER A 127 0.40 -22.53 -16.06
C SER A 127 1.53 -23.49 -15.58
N HIS A 128 2.76 -23.02 -15.64
CA HIS A 128 3.93 -23.77 -15.15
C HIS A 128 3.99 -23.83 -13.62
N LEU A 129 3.49 -22.76 -12.95
CA LEU A 129 3.45 -22.68 -11.50
C LEU A 129 2.17 -23.30 -10.94
N LYS A 130 2.29 -24.04 -9.84
CA LYS A 130 1.14 -24.49 -9.07
C LYS A 130 0.53 -23.33 -8.28
N ASN A 131 -0.75 -23.42 -7.94
CA ASN A 131 -1.44 -22.36 -7.19
C ASN A 131 -0.74 -22.02 -5.86
N GLU A 132 -0.21 -23.02 -5.14
CA GLU A 132 0.53 -22.82 -3.90
C GLU A 132 1.84 -22.04 -4.12
N GLU A 133 2.55 -22.32 -5.22
CA GLU A 133 3.79 -21.64 -5.58
C GLU A 133 3.52 -20.18 -5.95
N ARG A 134 2.45 -19.91 -6.69
CA ARG A 134 2.02 -18.54 -7.05
C ARG A 134 1.74 -17.70 -5.80
N GLY A 135 0.95 -18.22 -4.86
CA GLY A 135 0.66 -17.52 -3.61
C GLY A 135 1.91 -17.26 -2.76
N ILE A 136 2.89 -18.19 -2.74
CA ILE A 136 4.16 -17.97 -2.05
C ILE A 136 4.99 -16.86 -2.74
N PHE A 137 5.07 -16.87 -4.07
CA PHE A 137 5.78 -15.82 -4.81
C PHE A 137 5.11 -14.45 -4.64
N ALA A 138 3.79 -14.37 -4.77
CA ALA A 138 3.05 -13.12 -4.57
C ALA A 138 3.31 -12.54 -3.17
N ARG A 139 3.23 -13.37 -2.13
CA ARG A 139 3.55 -12.98 -0.76
C ARG A 139 4.98 -12.52 -0.59
N PHE A 140 5.95 -13.23 -1.14
CA PHE A 140 7.36 -12.86 -1.04
C PHE A 140 7.61 -11.45 -1.57
N PHE A 141 7.07 -11.12 -2.75
CA PHE A 141 7.19 -9.78 -3.33
C PHE A 141 6.39 -8.73 -2.56
N ALA A 142 5.18 -9.06 -2.12
CA ALA A 142 4.35 -8.17 -1.32
C ALA A 142 5.04 -7.77 -0.01
N TYR A 143 5.56 -8.74 0.74
CA TYR A 143 6.30 -8.48 1.97
C TYR A 143 7.57 -7.67 1.72
N GLY A 144 8.31 -7.95 0.66
CA GLY A 144 9.50 -7.19 0.28
C GLY A 144 9.19 -5.72 0.01
N ILE A 145 8.23 -5.44 -0.86
CA ILE A 145 7.86 -4.07 -1.24
C ILE A 145 7.23 -3.33 -0.06
N CYS A 146 6.26 -3.91 0.63
CA CYS A 146 5.62 -3.28 1.79
C CYS A 146 6.64 -3.02 2.91
N GLY A 147 7.54 -3.97 3.19
CA GLY A 147 8.60 -3.81 4.18
C GLY A 147 9.50 -2.62 3.88
N ILE A 148 9.95 -2.46 2.63
CA ILE A 148 10.78 -1.33 2.21
C ILE A 148 10.03 0.00 2.35
N ILE A 149 8.75 0.06 1.96
CA ILE A 149 7.92 1.27 2.09
C ILE A 149 7.74 1.65 3.57
N VAL A 150 7.45 0.67 4.43
CA VAL A 150 7.29 0.89 5.88
C VAL A 150 8.60 1.39 6.51
N GLU A 151 9.74 0.77 6.20
CA GLU A 151 11.06 1.22 6.67
C GLU A 151 11.39 2.63 6.18
N TRP A 152 11.12 2.94 4.92
CA TRP A 152 11.29 4.26 4.36
C TRP A 152 10.43 5.30 5.10
N ALA A 153 9.16 5.00 5.36
CA ALA A 153 8.26 5.87 6.09
C ALA A 153 8.70 6.06 7.54
N LYS A 154 9.01 4.99 8.26
CA LYS A 154 9.55 5.04 9.64
C LYS A 154 10.86 5.80 9.75
N GLY A 155 11.71 5.71 8.71
CA GLY A 155 12.96 6.46 8.56
C GLY A 155 12.78 7.94 8.23
N GLY A 156 11.53 8.41 8.08
CA GLY A 156 11.17 9.82 7.82
C GLY A 156 11.18 10.19 6.34
N MET A 157 11.03 9.20 5.44
CA MET A 157 10.93 9.42 3.98
C MET A 157 12.07 10.30 3.43
N LYS A 158 13.31 9.97 3.82
CA LYS A 158 14.50 10.77 3.47
C LYS A 158 14.94 10.61 2.02
N MET A 159 14.76 9.40 1.46
CA MET A 159 15.04 9.14 0.05
C MET A 159 13.91 9.72 -0.79
N ALA A 160 14.24 10.28 -1.95
CA ALA A 160 13.24 10.75 -2.90
C ALA A 160 12.38 9.59 -3.41
N PRO A 161 11.06 9.75 -3.56
CA PRO A 161 10.14 8.72 -4.03
C PRO A 161 10.57 8.07 -5.33
N GLU A 162 10.97 8.86 -6.31
CA GLU A 162 11.38 8.40 -7.64
C GLU A 162 12.61 7.48 -7.53
N LYS A 163 13.58 7.88 -6.70
CA LYS A 163 14.80 7.09 -6.48
C LYS A 163 14.49 5.76 -5.79
N LEU A 164 13.54 5.73 -4.86
CA LEU A 164 13.11 4.50 -4.20
C LEU A 164 12.38 3.57 -5.18
N ALA A 165 11.49 4.11 -6.00
CA ALA A 165 10.80 3.36 -7.05
C ALA A 165 11.79 2.78 -8.08
N ASP A 166 12.79 3.55 -8.51
CA ASP A 166 13.86 3.10 -9.42
C ASP A 166 14.64 1.92 -8.83
N TYR A 167 15.05 2.01 -7.55
CA TYR A 167 15.76 0.89 -6.90
C TYR A 167 14.90 -0.37 -6.82
N MET A 168 13.60 -0.24 -6.54
CA MET A 168 12.70 -1.39 -6.51
C MET A 168 12.54 -2.00 -7.91
N ARG A 169 12.43 -1.18 -8.96
CA ARG A 169 12.39 -1.62 -10.35
C ARG A 169 13.65 -2.37 -10.73
N GLU A 170 14.82 -1.78 -10.49
CA GLU A 170 16.11 -2.41 -10.78
C GLU A 170 16.28 -3.75 -10.06
N MET A 171 15.83 -3.84 -8.81
CA MET A 171 15.90 -5.08 -8.03
C MET A 171 15.07 -6.18 -8.69
N LEU A 172 13.82 -5.88 -9.09
CA LEU A 172 12.96 -6.85 -9.76
C LEU A 172 13.52 -7.29 -11.13
N GLU A 173 14.07 -6.35 -11.90
CA GLU A 173 14.73 -6.70 -13.17
C GLU A 173 15.94 -7.61 -12.97
N LYS A 174 16.76 -7.36 -11.97
CA LYS A 174 17.90 -8.23 -11.61
C LYS A 174 17.44 -9.62 -11.15
N CYS A 175 16.33 -9.71 -10.40
CA CYS A 175 15.73 -10.99 -10.02
C CYS A 175 15.27 -11.78 -11.25
N LYS A 176 14.60 -11.15 -12.21
CA LYS A 176 14.21 -11.80 -13.47
C LYS A 176 15.43 -12.35 -14.22
N GLN A 177 16.49 -11.55 -14.35
CA GLN A 177 17.72 -11.97 -15.02
C GLN A 177 18.40 -13.15 -14.32
N ALA A 178 18.47 -13.14 -12.99
CA ALA A 178 19.04 -14.23 -12.21
C ALA A 178 18.27 -15.54 -12.41
N VAL A 179 16.94 -15.49 -12.37
CA VAL A 179 16.08 -16.67 -12.63
C VAL A 179 16.27 -17.19 -14.03
N TYR A 180 16.37 -16.32 -15.04
CA TYR A 180 16.61 -16.71 -16.42
C TYR A 180 17.98 -17.41 -16.60
N ILE A 181 19.05 -16.87 -16.01
CA ILE A 181 20.40 -17.45 -16.04
C ILE A 181 20.40 -18.84 -15.36
N LEU A 182 19.76 -18.98 -14.21
CA LEU A 182 19.66 -20.25 -13.49
C LEU A 182 18.88 -21.30 -14.30
N SER A 183 17.83 -20.92 -15.01
CA SER A 183 17.09 -21.83 -15.89
C SER A 183 17.94 -22.33 -17.07
N LEU A 184 18.79 -21.48 -17.63
CA LEU A 184 19.71 -21.87 -18.72
C LEU A 184 20.80 -22.84 -18.23
N ILE A 185 21.30 -22.67 -17.00
CA ILE A 185 22.30 -23.57 -16.40
C ILE A 185 21.69 -24.96 -16.15
N HIS A 186 20.46 -25.04 -15.68
CA HIS A 186 19.76 -26.33 -15.44
C HIS A 186 19.45 -27.10 -16.71
N ILE A 187 19.26 -26.40 -17.86
CA ILE A 187 19.04 -27.06 -19.17
C ILE A 187 20.34 -27.60 -19.76
N SER A 188 21.49 -27.11 -19.29
CA SER A 188 22.81 -27.49 -19.84
C SER A 188 23.53 -28.57 -19.02
N GLU A 189 22.97 -29.13 -17.97
CA GLU A 189 23.50 -30.31 -17.29
C GLU A 189 23.07 -31.59 -18.09
N PRO A 190 23.99 -32.30 -18.75
CA PRO A 190 23.65 -33.57 -19.38
C PRO A 190 23.38 -34.62 -18.30
N THR A 191 22.22 -35.27 -18.38
CA THR A 191 21.88 -36.51 -17.64
C THR A 191 22.85 -37.64 -17.93
#